data_f1ddc21c601ec1a481f8c0c0f8f1a57a
#
_entry.id   f1ddc21c601ec1a481f8c0c0f8f1a57a
#
_cell.length_a   1.000
_cell.length_b   1.000
_cell.length_c   1.000
_cell.angle_alpha   90.00
_cell.angle_beta   90.00
_cell.angle_gamma   90.00
#
_symmetry.space_group_name_H-M   'P 1'
#
loop_
_entity.id
_entity.type
_entity.pdbx_description
1 polymer ?
#
loop_
_entity_poly.entity_id
_entity_poly.type
_entity_poly.pdbx_seq_one_letter_code
_entity_poly.pdbx_strand_id
1 'polypeptide(L)'
;MDAPAGDAFNAPLNRMVIAILALLGLLVSLYMLAYALEITGTVACGLGDCEKVQSSPYSRVGPFPVAGFGVLGYLVLMVMSLRGLKPSSQASSLIPLSLFGGGIVGLVFSAYLTYLEAFVIHAWCQWCVSSAILMVLAFFASLPELRRLGGSS
;
A
#
# COMPACT_ATOMS: atom_id res chain seq x y z
N MET A 1 -15.90 16.18 25.72
CA MET A 1 -16.76 15.89 24.57
C MET A 1 -16.59 14.42 24.23
N ASP A 2 -17.63 13.67 24.44
CA ASP A 2 -17.61 12.24 24.20
C ASP A 2 -17.62 12.00 22.69
N ALA A 3 -16.57 11.36 22.16
CA ALA A 3 -16.61 10.84 20.82
C ALA A 3 -17.82 9.89 20.72
N PRO A 4 -18.64 9.98 19.69
CA PRO A 4 -19.79 9.10 19.57
C PRO A 4 -19.31 7.64 19.64
N ALA A 5 -20.00 6.84 20.43
CA ALA A 5 -19.63 5.44 20.74
C ALA A 5 -19.37 4.59 19.47
N GLY A 6 -19.92 5.01 18.33
CA GLY A 6 -19.65 4.40 17.04
C GLY A 6 -18.20 4.51 16.57
N ASP A 7 -17.50 5.58 16.90
CA ASP A 7 -16.11 5.77 16.44
C ASP A 7 -15.11 4.89 17.19
N ALA A 8 -15.38 4.60 18.45
CA ALA A 8 -14.53 3.71 19.23
C ALA A 8 -14.62 2.25 18.76
N PHE A 9 -15.77 1.83 18.25
CA PHE A 9 -15.97 0.48 17.71
C PHE A 9 -15.39 0.33 16.29
N ASN A 10 -15.47 1.38 15.49
CA ASN A 10 -15.00 1.34 14.09
C ASN A 10 -13.49 1.46 13.96
N ALA A 11 -12.78 1.98 14.96
CA ALA A 11 -11.32 2.11 14.94
C ALA A 11 -10.58 0.80 14.72
N PRO A 12 -10.82 -0.25 15.53
CA PRO A 12 -10.12 -1.51 15.35
C PRO A 12 -10.49 -2.19 14.02
N LEU A 13 -11.76 -2.08 13.59
CA LEU A 13 -12.21 -2.65 12.32
C LEU A 13 -11.48 -2.01 11.14
N ASN A 14 -11.38 -0.68 11.15
CA ASN A 14 -10.71 0.08 10.09
C ASN A 14 -9.22 -0.30 9.96
N ARG A 15 -8.53 -0.37 11.09
CA ARG A 15 -7.11 -0.76 11.15
C ARG A 15 -6.91 -2.22 10.74
N MET A 16 -7.85 -3.10 11.07
CA MET A 16 -7.81 -4.49 10.62
C MET A 16 -7.98 -4.60 9.11
N VAL A 17 -8.89 -3.82 8.51
CA VAL A 17 -9.07 -3.76 7.05
C VAL A 17 -7.78 -3.27 6.39
N ILE A 18 -7.15 -2.20 6.90
CA ILE A 18 -5.87 -1.71 6.38
C ILE A 18 -4.79 -2.78 6.49
N ALA A 19 -4.72 -3.52 7.60
CA ALA A 19 -3.75 -4.60 7.79
C ALA A 19 -3.93 -5.71 6.75
N ILE A 20 -5.16 -6.11 6.45
CA ILE A 20 -5.47 -7.13 5.45
C ILE A 20 -5.09 -6.64 4.05
N LEU A 21 -5.47 -5.42 3.69
CA LEU A 21 -5.10 -4.82 2.40
C LEU A 21 -3.58 -4.69 2.25
N ALA A 22 -2.90 -4.28 3.32
CA ALA A 22 -1.45 -4.17 3.34
C ALA A 22 -0.77 -5.54 3.21
N LEU A 23 -1.33 -6.58 3.83
CA LEU A 23 -0.82 -7.96 3.69
C LEU A 23 -0.94 -8.44 2.25
N LEU A 24 -2.10 -8.24 1.60
CA LEU A 24 -2.29 -8.61 0.20
C LEU A 24 -1.34 -7.85 -0.71
N GLY A 25 -1.20 -6.54 -0.50
CA GLY A 25 -0.25 -5.71 -1.26
C GLY A 25 1.20 -6.12 -1.02
N LEU A 26 1.55 -6.51 0.20
CA LEU A 26 2.88 -7.03 0.54
C LEU A 26 3.17 -8.33 -0.22
N LEU A 27 2.23 -9.26 -0.27
CA LEU A 27 2.38 -10.52 -1.01
C LEU A 27 2.57 -10.28 -2.50
N VAL A 28 1.78 -9.38 -3.10
CA VAL A 28 1.94 -8.98 -4.50
C VAL A 28 3.33 -8.37 -4.74
N SER A 29 3.75 -7.45 -3.88
CA SER A 29 5.06 -6.79 -4.00
C SER A 29 6.22 -7.76 -3.82
N LEU A 30 6.12 -8.72 -2.88
CA LEU A 30 7.13 -9.77 -2.68
C LEU A 30 7.24 -10.68 -3.90
N TYR A 31 6.11 -11.05 -4.50
CA TYR A 31 6.10 -11.86 -5.71
C TYR A 31 6.82 -11.13 -6.87
N MET A 32 6.49 -9.85 -7.06
CA MET A 32 7.13 -9.03 -8.10
C MET A 32 8.62 -8.78 -7.80
N LEU A 33 8.98 -8.63 -6.53
CA LEU A 33 10.38 -8.49 -6.12
C LEU A 33 11.17 -9.76 -6.39
N ALA A 34 10.60 -10.94 -6.09
CA ALA A 34 11.22 -12.23 -6.37
C ALA A 34 11.49 -12.41 -7.88
N TYR A 35 10.56 -11.95 -8.72
CA TYR A 35 10.76 -11.92 -10.16
C TYR A 35 11.88 -10.95 -10.55
N ALA A 36 11.87 -9.72 -10.01
CA ALA A 36 12.89 -8.70 -10.32
C ALA A 36 14.31 -9.09 -9.88
N LEU A 37 14.42 -9.98 -8.87
CA LEU A 37 15.69 -10.55 -8.39
C LEU A 37 16.05 -11.87 -9.09
N GLU A 38 15.30 -12.27 -10.12
CA GLU A 38 15.52 -13.48 -10.90
C GLU A 38 15.41 -14.79 -10.07
N ILE A 39 14.74 -14.72 -8.91
CA ILE A 39 14.45 -15.89 -8.07
C ILE A 39 13.40 -16.78 -8.73
N THR A 40 12.39 -16.15 -9.34
CA THR A 40 11.38 -16.83 -10.15
C THR A 40 11.66 -16.54 -11.62
N GLY A 41 11.89 -17.57 -12.41
CA GLY A 41 12.31 -17.41 -13.82
C GLY A 41 11.25 -16.80 -14.74
N THR A 42 9.98 -16.87 -14.36
CA THR A 42 8.85 -16.33 -15.15
C THR A 42 7.82 -15.67 -14.25
N VAL A 43 7.17 -14.63 -14.77
CA VAL A 43 6.03 -14.00 -14.09
C VAL A 43 4.73 -14.55 -14.68
N ALA A 44 3.84 -15.02 -13.80
CA ALA A 44 2.50 -15.45 -14.20
C ALA A 44 1.64 -14.22 -14.52
N CYS A 45 1.42 -13.92 -15.78
CA CYS A 45 0.62 -12.79 -16.24
C CYS A 45 -0.53 -13.31 -17.10
N GLY A 46 -1.75 -13.25 -16.55
CA GLY A 46 -2.97 -13.62 -17.27
C GLY A 46 -3.52 -12.48 -18.14
N LEU A 47 -3.34 -11.25 -17.70
CA LEU A 47 -3.81 -10.05 -18.39
C LEU A 47 -2.68 -9.03 -18.50
N GLY A 48 -2.47 -8.51 -19.70
CA GLY A 48 -1.44 -7.51 -19.96
C GLY A 48 -0.09 -8.12 -20.30
N ASP A 49 0.96 -7.31 -20.17
CA ASP A 49 2.34 -7.67 -20.49
C ASP A 49 3.26 -7.30 -19.32
N CYS A 50 3.20 -8.12 -18.28
CA CYS A 50 3.98 -7.92 -17.05
C CYS A 50 5.48 -7.94 -17.32
N GLU A 51 5.94 -8.81 -18.23
CA GLU A 51 7.35 -8.91 -18.56
C GLU A 51 7.87 -7.62 -19.20
N LYS A 52 7.12 -7.02 -20.12
CA LYS A 52 7.48 -5.75 -20.75
C LYS A 52 7.59 -4.62 -19.71
N VAL A 53 6.67 -4.55 -18.76
CA VAL A 53 6.70 -3.56 -17.69
C VAL A 53 7.92 -3.78 -16.79
N GLN A 54 8.17 -5.02 -16.39
CA GLN A 54 9.27 -5.36 -15.47
C GLN A 54 10.65 -5.27 -16.13
N SER A 55 10.76 -5.45 -17.44
CA SER A 55 12.01 -5.28 -18.18
C SER A 55 12.29 -3.84 -18.60
N SER A 56 11.33 -2.92 -18.38
CA SER A 56 11.50 -1.51 -18.72
C SER A 56 12.57 -0.84 -17.83
N PRO A 57 13.21 0.26 -18.32
CA PRO A 57 14.15 1.03 -17.48
C PRO A 57 13.52 1.61 -16.22
N TYR A 58 12.21 1.78 -16.23
CA TYR A 58 11.42 2.35 -15.11
C TYR A 58 11.11 1.34 -14.00
N SER A 59 11.38 0.05 -14.22
CA SER A 59 11.19 -0.99 -13.20
C SER A 59 12.25 -0.96 -12.09
N ARG A 60 13.28 -0.16 -12.27
CA ARG A 60 14.37 0.00 -11.30
C ARG A 60 14.70 1.47 -11.08
N VAL A 61 15.04 1.80 -9.84
CA VAL A 61 15.61 3.10 -9.45
C VAL A 61 17.06 2.86 -9.05
N GLY A 62 17.99 3.10 -9.99
CA GLY A 62 19.38 2.70 -9.83
C GLY A 62 19.49 1.17 -9.72
N PRO A 63 20.17 0.64 -8.68
CA PRO A 63 20.30 -0.80 -8.47
C PRO A 63 19.05 -1.44 -7.83
N PHE A 64 18.08 -0.64 -7.34
CA PHE A 64 16.95 -1.12 -6.55
C PHE A 64 15.70 -1.34 -7.42
N PRO A 65 15.08 -2.53 -7.38
CA PRO A 65 13.80 -2.76 -8.06
C PRO A 65 12.67 -1.95 -7.41
N VAL A 66 11.79 -1.40 -8.23
CA VAL A 66 10.62 -0.63 -7.78
C VAL A 66 9.71 -1.46 -6.85
N ALA A 67 9.61 -2.77 -7.11
CA ALA A 67 8.86 -3.68 -6.24
C ALA A 67 9.36 -3.68 -4.78
N GLY A 68 10.64 -3.42 -4.54
CA GLY A 68 11.20 -3.28 -3.19
C GLY A 68 10.62 -2.11 -2.41
N PHE A 69 10.35 -0.99 -3.07
CA PHE A 69 9.66 0.14 -2.44
C PHE A 69 8.21 -0.23 -2.08
N GLY A 70 7.54 -1.03 -2.92
CA GLY A 70 6.22 -1.57 -2.61
C GLY A 70 6.24 -2.45 -1.35
N VAL A 71 7.20 -3.37 -1.26
CA VAL A 71 7.40 -4.21 -0.06
C VAL A 71 7.57 -3.35 1.18
N LEU A 72 8.44 -2.35 1.14
CA LEU A 72 8.68 -1.46 2.27
C LEU A 72 7.42 -0.68 2.67
N GLY A 73 6.73 -0.10 1.70
CA GLY A 73 5.50 0.67 1.93
C GLY A 73 4.39 -0.14 2.57
N TYR A 74 4.10 -1.32 2.01
CA TYR A 74 3.07 -2.20 2.57
C TYR A 74 3.47 -2.78 3.94
N LEU A 75 4.75 -3.06 4.15
CA LEU A 75 5.25 -3.53 5.45
C LEU A 75 5.03 -2.45 6.53
N VAL A 76 5.35 -1.20 6.23
CA VAL A 76 5.11 -0.07 7.15
C VAL A 76 3.62 0.07 7.47
N LEU A 77 2.75 0.06 6.45
CA LEU A 77 1.30 0.15 6.65
C LEU A 77 0.78 -1.02 7.51
N MET A 78 1.24 -2.23 7.25
CA MET A 78 0.85 -3.42 8.00
C MET A 78 1.28 -3.32 9.47
N VAL A 79 2.55 -2.99 9.72
CA VAL A 79 3.08 -2.88 11.09
C VAL A 79 2.37 -1.79 11.87
N MET A 80 2.15 -0.61 11.25
CA MET A 80 1.49 0.51 11.93
C MET A 80 0.02 0.22 12.20
N SER A 81 -0.70 -0.43 11.26
CA SER A 81 -2.09 -0.81 11.49
C SER A 81 -2.22 -1.86 12.58
N LEU A 82 -1.36 -2.88 12.61
CA LEU A 82 -1.35 -3.91 13.66
C LEU A 82 -1.00 -3.32 15.04
N ARG A 83 -0.02 -2.42 15.10
CA ARG A 83 0.29 -1.71 16.35
C ARG A 83 -0.89 -0.87 16.84
N GLY A 84 -1.63 -0.28 15.91
CA GLY A 84 -2.83 0.48 16.23
C GLY A 84 -3.97 -0.34 16.82
N LEU A 85 -3.95 -1.67 16.68
CA LEU A 85 -4.94 -2.55 17.31
C LEU A 85 -4.72 -2.73 18.83
N LYS A 86 -3.51 -2.48 19.32
CA LYS A 86 -3.22 -2.59 20.74
C LYS A 86 -3.89 -1.46 21.53
N PRO A 87 -4.57 -1.76 22.65
CA PRO A 87 -5.24 -0.74 23.47
C PRO A 87 -4.31 0.40 23.92
N SER A 88 -3.07 0.07 24.27
CA SER A 88 -2.06 1.04 24.71
C SER A 88 -1.64 2.04 23.62
N SER A 89 -1.84 1.68 22.35
CA SER A 89 -1.44 2.50 21.20
C SER A 89 -2.61 3.29 20.59
N GLN A 90 -3.84 3.04 21.03
CA GLN A 90 -5.03 3.70 20.47
C GLN A 90 -5.06 5.20 20.74
N ALA A 91 -4.46 5.65 21.82
CA ALA A 91 -4.34 7.06 22.17
C ALA A 91 -3.21 7.79 21.41
N SER A 92 -2.34 7.06 20.70
CA SER A 92 -1.21 7.67 19.99
C SER A 92 -1.66 8.32 18.69
N SER A 93 -1.31 9.58 18.49
CA SER A 93 -1.53 10.31 17.24
C SER A 93 -0.59 9.88 16.11
N LEU A 94 0.50 9.19 16.44
CA LEU A 94 1.48 8.73 15.44
C LEU A 94 0.92 7.69 14.49
N ILE A 95 0.03 6.82 14.99
CA ILE A 95 -0.54 5.73 14.17
C ILE A 95 -1.45 6.25 13.07
N PRO A 96 -2.50 7.07 13.36
CA PRO A 96 -3.33 7.61 12.29
C PRO A 96 -2.53 8.51 11.34
N LEU A 97 -1.58 9.27 11.85
CA LEU A 97 -0.71 10.10 11.02
C LEU A 97 0.15 9.26 10.07
N SER A 98 0.73 8.16 10.56
CA SER A 98 1.55 7.25 9.75
C SER A 98 0.71 6.51 8.70
N LEU A 99 -0.49 6.06 9.06
CA LEU A 99 -1.38 5.36 8.14
C LEU A 99 -1.86 6.28 7.03
N PHE A 100 -2.26 7.49 7.39
CA PHE A 100 -2.71 8.49 6.40
C PHE A 100 -1.56 8.98 5.53
N GLY A 101 -0.44 9.36 6.14
CA GLY A 101 0.76 9.82 5.42
C GLY A 101 1.34 8.74 4.50
N GLY A 102 1.45 7.51 5.01
CA GLY A 102 1.88 6.36 4.22
C GLY A 102 0.92 6.06 3.07
N GLY A 103 -0.38 6.19 3.31
CA GLY A 103 -1.40 6.07 2.28
C GLY A 103 -1.25 7.10 1.17
N ILE A 104 -1.00 8.37 1.51
CA ILE A 104 -0.75 9.43 0.51
C ILE A 104 0.50 9.12 -0.31
N VAL A 105 1.62 8.81 0.35
CA VAL A 105 2.88 8.49 -0.34
C VAL A 105 2.69 7.29 -1.27
N GLY A 106 2.06 6.23 -0.77
CA GLY A 106 1.77 5.04 -1.57
C GLY A 106 0.84 5.32 -2.76
N LEU A 107 -0.18 6.17 -2.55
CA LEU A 107 -1.13 6.55 -3.61
C LEU A 107 -0.44 7.36 -4.72
N VAL A 108 0.38 8.35 -4.34
CA VAL A 108 1.15 9.17 -5.30
C VAL A 108 2.12 8.29 -6.08
N PHE A 109 2.82 7.39 -5.40
CA PHE A 109 3.75 6.45 -6.02
C PHE A 109 3.02 5.50 -6.99
N SER A 110 1.88 4.94 -6.57
CA SER A 110 1.06 4.09 -7.44
C SER A 110 0.52 4.83 -8.65
N ALA A 111 0.07 6.07 -8.48
CA ALA A 111 -0.39 6.91 -9.59
C ALA A 111 0.74 7.19 -10.58
N TYR A 112 1.94 7.46 -10.09
CA TYR A 112 3.12 7.66 -10.94
C TYR A 112 3.46 6.40 -11.76
N LEU A 113 3.48 5.23 -11.13
CA LEU A 113 3.74 3.97 -11.82
C LEU A 113 2.66 3.64 -12.85
N THR A 114 1.39 3.86 -12.51
CA THR A 114 0.27 3.66 -13.44
C THR A 114 0.37 4.60 -14.64
N TYR A 115 0.78 5.84 -14.41
CA TYR A 115 1.06 6.80 -15.49
C TYR A 115 2.16 6.28 -16.43
N LEU A 116 3.26 5.75 -15.88
CA LEU A 116 4.33 5.17 -16.69
C LEU A 116 3.84 3.98 -17.52
N GLU A 117 3.04 3.10 -16.95
CA GLU A 117 2.46 1.96 -17.68
C GLU A 117 1.58 2.41 -18.85
N ALA A 118 0.70 3.40 -18.60
CA ALA A 118 -0.27 3.86 -19.58
C ALA A 118 0.34 4.71 -20.71
N PHE A 119 1.26 5.63 -20.39
CA PHE A 119 1.70 6.69 -21.31
C PHE A 119 3.15 6.58 -21.75
N VAL A 120 3.99 5.86 -21.03
CA VAL A 120 5.43 5.76 -21.33
C VAL A 120 5.79 4.35 -21.82
N ILE A 121 5.41 3.33 -21.08
CA ILE A 121 5.71 1.93 -21.40
C ILE A 121 4.73 1.38 -22.43
N HIS A 122 3.49 1.87 -22.42
CA HIS A 122 2.36 1.39 -23.24
C HIS A 122 2.09 -0.11 -23.03
N ALA A 123 2.23 -0.58 -21.80
CA ALA A 123 1.96 -1.95 -21.40
C ALA A 123 1.40 -1.95 -19.98
N TRP A 124 0.49 -2.87 -19.70
CA TRP A 124 -0.15 -3.02 -18.41
C TRP A 124 0.36 -4.29 -17.71
N CYS A 125 0.65 -4.15 -16.43
CA CYS A 125 0.99 -5.27 -15.56
C CYS A 125 -0.16 -5.52 -14.59
N GLN A 126 -0.81 -6.71 -14.65
CA GLN A 126 -1.94 -7.00 -13.77
C GLN A 126 -1.57 -6.95 -12.29
N TRP A 127 -0.34 -7.32 -11.92
CA TRP A 127 0.14 -7.28 -10.55
C TRP A 127 0.36 -5.86 -10.05
N CYS A 128 0.88 -5.00 -10.92
CA CYS A 128 1.06 -3.58 -10.61
C CYS A 128 -0.29 -2.86 -10.46
N VAL A 129 -1.24 -3.15 -11.35
CA VAL A 129 -2.60 -2.61 -11.26
C VAL A 129 -3.30 -3.12 -10.00
N SER A 130 -3.17 -4.40 -9.67
CA SER A 130 -3.72 -4.98 -8.44
C SER A 130 -3.15 -4.29 -7.20
N SER A 131 -1.83 -4.07 -7.16
CA SER A 131 -1.17 -3.33 -6.08
C SER A 131 -1.70 -1.90 -5.98
N ALA A 132 -1.87 -1.20 -7.10
CA ALA A 132 -2.42 0.16 -7.12
C ALA A 132 -3.85 0.21 -6.57
N ILE A 133 -4.70 -0.74 -6.92
CA ILE A 133 -6.07 -0.85 -6.39
C ILE A 133 -6.04 -1.09 -4.87
N LEU A 134 -5.21 -2.00 -4.40
CA LEU A 134 -5.04 -2.26 -2.96
C LEU A 134 -4.59 -1.01 -2.20
N MET A 135 -3.69 -0.22 -2.80
CA MET A 135 -3.23 1.04 -2.21
C MET A 135 -4.34 2.09 -2.14
N VAL A 136 -5.15 2.22 -3.20
CA VAL A 136 -6.32 3.11 -3.21
C VAL A 136 -7.31 2.72 -2.11
N LEU A 137 -7.62 1.43 -1.98
CA LEU A 137 -8.52 0.93 -0.93
C LEU A 137 -7.95 1.18 0.47
N ALA A 138 -6.65 0.94 0.68
CA ALA A 138 -5.97 1.20 1.95
C ALA A 138 -5.99 2.71 2.29
N PHE A 139 -5.78 3.58 1.30
CA PHE A 139 -5.87 5.02 1.49
C PHE A 139 -7.28 5.44 1.93
N PHE A 140 -8.33 5.00 1.25
CA PHE A 140 -9.71 5.31 1.64
C PHE A 140 -10.04 4.75 3.03
N ALA A 141 -9.56 3.57 3.38
CA ALA A 141 -9.72 3.00 4.71
C ALA A 141 -8.98 3.82 5.80
N SER A 142 -7.95 4.59 5.43
CA SER A 142 -7.21 5.45 6.36
C SER A 142 -7.88 6.81 6.61
N LEU A 143 -8.82 7.24 5.77
CA LEU A 143 -9.48 8.55 5.91
C LEU A 143 -10.20 8.75 7.25
N PRO A 144 -10.92 7.77 7.82
CA PRO A 144 -11.50 7.92 9.14
C PRO A 144 -10.47 8.15 10.26
N GLU A 145 -9.25 7.66 10.07
CA GLU A 145 -8.16 7.89 11.04
C GLU A 145 -7.79 9.38 11.13
N LEU A 146 -7.85 10.09 10.00
CA LEU A 146 -7.59 11.53 9.96
C LEU A 146 -8.63 12.33 10.78
N ARG A 147 -9.91 11.93 10.70
CA ARG A 147 -10.98 12.59 11.47
C ARG A 147 -10.74 12.49 12.98
N ARG A 148 -10.10 11.42 13.43
CA ARG A 148 -9.74 11.24 14.84
C ARG A 148 -8.67 12.21 15.31
N LEU A 149 -7.73 12.57 14.43
CA LEU A 149 -6.73 13.61 14.73
C LEU A 149 -7.39 14.98 14.91
N GLY A 150 -8.40 15.30 14.10
CA GLY A 150 -9.17 16.54 14.20
C GLY A 150 -10.07 16.60 15.43
N GLY A 151 -10.57 15.46 15.91
CA GLY A 151 -11.46 15.38 17.07
C GLY A 151 -10.76 15.40 18.42
N SER A 152 -9.43 15.27 18.47
CA SER A 152 -8.64 15.26 19.71
C SER A 152 -8.05 16.65 20.08
N SER A 153 -8.37 17.69 19.32
CA SER A 153 -7.93 19.08 19.57
C SER A 153 -8.95 19.88 20.40
#